data_b4c01210b3f83167ed9f638d30e2ae04
#
_entry.id   b4c01210b3f83167ed9f638d30e2ae04
#
_cell.length_a   1.000
_cell.length_b   1.000
_cell.length_c   1.000
_cell.angle_alpha   90.00
_cell.angle_beta   90.00
_cell.angle_gamma   90.00
#
_symmetry.space_group_name_H-M   'P 1'
#
loop_
_entity.id
_entity.type
_entity.pdbx_description
1 polymer ?
#
loop_
_entity_poly.entity_id
_entity_poly.type
_entity_poly.pdbx_seq_one_letter_code
_entity_poly.pdbx_strand_id
1 'polypeptide(L)'
;MIEDLCRDLIVNNDHIHVVEQRLRVAINEGLSKANHGEATVKCFPTYVNELPTGNETGRFLALDLGGTNFRVLLVEIGDQQKFNMESKIFAIPKKIMTGTGNELFDHIADCISKFIAENGLHDEVLPLGFTFSFPC
;
A
#
# COMPACT_ATOMS: atom_id res chain seq x y z
N MET A 1 7.93 -8.40 -39.99
CA MET A 1 8.93 -7.30 -39.84
C MET A 1 8.84 -6.59 -38.50
N ILE A 2 7.68 -5.99 -38.08
CA ILE A 2 7.52 -5.40 -36.70
C ILE A 2 7.46 -6.52 -35.67
N GLU A 3 6.72 -7.58 -35.92
CA GLU A 3 6.61 -8.75 -35.03
C GLU A 3 7.96 -9.43 -34.78
N ASP A 4 8.83 -9.47 -35.78
CA ASP A 4 10.17 -10.05 -35.63
C ASP A 4 11.08 -9.18 -34.77
N LEU A 5 10.95 -7.84 -34.87
CA LEU A 5 11.69 -6.88 -34.06
C LEU A 5 11.20 -6.87 -32.58
N CYS A 6 9.94 -7.20 -32.36
CA CYS A 6 9.35 -7.22 -31.03
C CYS A 6 9.34 -8.63 -30.41
N ARG A 7 9.84 -9.65 -31.07
CA ARG A 7 9.81 -11.05 -30.61
C ARG A 7 10.40 -11.22 -29.21
N ASP A 8 11.51 -10.57 -28.95
CA ASP A 8 12.21 -10.64 -27.64
C ASP A 8 11.49 -9.91 -26.52
N LEU A 9 10.46 -9.09 -26.84
CA LEU A 9 9.60 -8.41 -25.88
C LEU A 9 8.35 -9.22 -25.52
N ILE A 10 8.11 -10.34 -26.23
CA ILE A 10 6.96 -11.20 -25.95
C ILE A 10 7.28 -12.09 -24.77
N VAL A 11 6.55 -11.86 -23.66
CA VAL A 11 6.65 -12.68 -22.46
C VAL A 11 5.63 -13.81 -22.56
N ASN A 12 6.10 -15.04 -22.59
CA ASN A 12 5.26 -16.24 -22.52
C ASN A 12 5.23 -16.83 -21.10
N ASN A 13 4.41 -17.86 -20.88
CA ASN A 13 4.27 -18.51 -19.58
C ASN A 13 5.58 -19.11 -19.06
N ASP A 14 6.44 -19.63 -19.92
CA ASP A 14 7.71 -20.20 -19.50
C ASP A 14 8.66 -19.12 -18.97
N HIS A 15 8.67 -17.94 -19.63
CA HIS A 15 9.39 -16.77 -19.12
C HIS A 15 8.87 -16.33 -17.75
N ILE A 16 7.54 -16.31 -17.55
CA ILE A 16 6.92 -15.96 -16.27
C ILE A 16 7.35 -16.95 -15.19
N HIS A 17 7.33 -18.25 -15.46
CA HIS A 17 7.77 -19.27 -14.50
C HIS A 17 9.25 -19.12 -14.12
N VAL A 18 10.11 -18.82 -15.08
CA VAL A 18 11.54 -18.58 -14.78
C VAL A 18 11.72 -17.36 -13.88
N VAL A 19 10.98 -16.27 -14.15
CA VAL A 19 11.02 -15.08 -13.32
C VAL A 19 10.48 -15.37 -11.91
N GLU A 20 9.37 -16.08 -11.81
CA GLU A 20 8.79 -16.50 -10.52
C GLU A 20 9.80 -17.30 -9.68
N GLN A 21 10.43 -18.31 -10.27
CA GLN A 21 11.40 -19.13 -9.57
C GLN A 21 12.60 -18.31 -9.08
N ARG A 22 13.16 -17.45 -9.95
CA ARG A 22 14.28 -16.58 -9.57
C ARG A 22 13.91 -15.60 -8.46
N LEU A 23 12.72 -15.00 -8.54
CA LEU A 23 12.23 -14.09 -7.51
C LEU A 23 12.03 -14.81 -6.19
N ARG A 24 11.48 -16.03 -6.21
CA ARG A 24 11.27 -16.85 -5.01
C ARG A 24 12.60 -17.19 -4.32
N VAL A 25 13.64 -17.53 -5.10
CA VAL A 25 14.99 -17.74 -4.55
C VAL A 25 15.53 -16.45 -3.93
N ALA A 26 15.46 -15.32 -4.64
CA ALA A 26 15.97 -14.04 -4.16
C ALA A 26 15.24 -13.55 -2.89
N ILE A 27 13.92 -13.78 -2.78
CA ILE A 27 13.14 -13.48 -1.57
C ILE A 27 13.62 -14.35 -0.40
N ASN A 28 13.82 -15.65 -0.62
CA ASN A 28 14.30 -16.56 0.44
C ASN A 28 15.72 -16.18 0.93
N GLU A 29 16.60 -15.77 0.03
CA GLU A 29 17.91 -15.23 0.39
C GLU A 29 17.78 -13.93 1.22
N GLY A 30 16.90 -13.03 0.80
CA GLY A 30 16.61 -11.78 1.49
C GLY A 30 16.02 -11.97 2.90
N LEU A 31 15.23 -13.03 3.12
CA LEU A 31 14.67 -13.38 4.43
C LEU A 31 15.64 -14.18 5.32
N SER A 32 16.70 -14.75 4.74
CA SER A 32 17.67 -15.57 5.46
C SER A 32 18.58 -14.71 6.34
N LYS A 33 18.69 -15.05 7.62
CA LYS A 33 19.65 -14.37 8.53
C LYS A 33 21.09 -14.44 8.04
N ALA A 34 21.48 -15.52 7.38
CA ALA A 34 22.83 -15.72 6.91
C ALA A 34 23.15 -14.92 5.64
N ASN A 35 22.18 -14.79 4.73
CA ASN A 35 22.40 -14.24 3.39
C ASN A 35 21.82 -12.84 3.20
N HIS A 36 21.04 -12.33 4.16
CA HIS A 36 20.36 -11.04 4.06
C HIS A 36 21.29 -9.88 3.66
N GLY A 37 22.52 -9.87 4.23
CA GLY A 37 23.50 -8.82 3.95
C GLY A 37 23.89 -8.73 2.47
N GLU A 38 24.06 -9.87 1.82
CA GLU A 38 24.51 -10.01 0.42
C GLU A 38 23.33 -10.12 -0.56
N ALA A 39 22.10 -10.38 -0.07
CA ALA A 39 20.96 -10.58 -0.93
C ALA A 39 20.63 -9.34 -1.77
N THR A 40 20.35 -9.54 -3.05
CA THR A 40 19.96 -8.46 -3.98
C THR A 40 18.57 -7.92 -3.66
N VAL A 41 17.64 -8.79 -3.27
CA VAL A 41 16.29 -8.44 -2.85
C VAL A 41 16.27 -8.41 -1.33
N LYS A 42 16.12 -7.24 -0.75
CA LYS A 42 16.01 -7.08 0.71
C LYS A 42 14.56 -7.32 1.13
N CYS A 43 14.36 -8.32 1.98
CA CYS A 43 13.07 -8.66 2.54
C CYS A 43 13.12 -8.63 4.07
N PHE A 44 12.01 -8.19 4.69
CA PHE A 44 11.85 -8.21 6.14
C PHE A 44 10.64 -9.08 6.51
N PRO A 45 10.69 -9.80 7.64
CA PRO A 45 9.53 -10.50 8.16
C PRO A 45 8.39 -9.52 8.42
N THR A 46 7.18 -9.88 8.03
CA THR A 46 6.00 -9.10 8.36
C THR A 46 5.42 -9.55 9.71
N TYR A 47 4.73 -8.64 10.38
CA TYR A 47 3.91 -8.95 11.57
C TYR A 47 2.48 -9.37 11.21
N VAL A 48 2.10 -9.35 9.95
CA VAL A 48 0.81 -9.81 9.48
C VAL A 48 0.83 -11.34 9.46
N ASN A 49 0.05 -11.96 10.36
CA ASN A 49 -0.01 -13.42 10.53
C ASN A 49 -1.30 -14.03 9.97
N GLU A 50 -2.28 -13.20 9.62
CA GLU A 50 -3.59 -13.65 9.14
C GLU A 50 -3.88 -13.03 7.77
N LEU A 51 -4.50 -13.81 6.91
CA LEU A 51 -5.00 -13.35 5.62
C LEU A 51 -6.50 -13.10 5.72
N PRO A 52 -7.04 -12.16 4.93
CA PRO A 52 -8.49 -11.97 4.84
C PRO A 52 -9.20 -13.28 4.48
N THR A 53 -10.31 -13.54 5.15
CA THR A 53 -11.13 -14.74 4.94
C THR A 53 -12.17 -14.54 3.86
N GLY A 54 -12.45 -13.28 3.50
CA GLY A 54 -13.51 -12.89 2.58
C GLY A 54 -14.87 -12.73 3.25
N ASN A 55 -14.93 -12.88 4.58
CA ASN A 55 -16.14 -12.69 5.38
C ASN A 55 -16.14 -11.38 6.17
N GLU A 56 -15.12 -10.56 5.97
CA GLU A 56 -15.00 -9.27 6.62
C GLU A 56 -16.12 -8.34 6.13
N THR A 57 -16.80 -7.71 7.08
CA THR A 57 -17.83 -6.70 6.81
C THR A 57 -17.64 -5.51 7.71
N GLY A 58 -18.06 -4.34 7.27
CA GLY A 58 -18.00 -3.11 8.06
C GLY A 58 -17.47 -1.92 7.30
N ARG A 59 -17.22 -0.85 8.05
CA ARG A 59 -16.67 0.41 7.55
C ARG A 59 -15.30 0.66 8.15
N PHE A 60 -14.37 1.06 7.33
CA PHE A 60 -12.96 1.22 7.70
C PHE A 60 -12.42 2.51 7.09
N LEU A 61 -11.57 3.21 7.83
CA LEU A 61 -10.73 4.26 7.27
C LEU A 61 -9.38 3.68 6.86
N ALA A 62 -8.90 4.07 5.69
CA ALA A 62 -7.57 3.73 5.23
C ALA A 62 -6.82 5.00 4.84
N LEU A 63 -5.56 5.06 5.23
CA LEU A 63 -4.66 6.17 4.93
C LEU A 63 -3.49 5.65 4.11
N ASP A 64 -3.15 6.37 3.06
CA ASP A 64 -2.00 6.04 2.22
C ASP A 64 -1.13 7.29 2.07
N LEU A 65 0.03 7.27 2.74
CA LEU A 65 1.01 8.34 2.70
C LEU A 65 2.07 8.03 1.64
N GLY A 66 1.97 8.72 0.52
CA GLY A 66 2.98 8.70 -0.54
C GLY A 66 4.00 9.85 -0.41
N GLY A 67 4.89 9.96 -1.38
CA GLY A 67 5.93 10.99 -1.37
C GLY A 67 5.41 12.43 -1.54
N THR A 68 4.36 12.64 -2.32
CA THR A 68 3.81 13.98 -2.65
C THR A 68 2.33 14.12 -2.36
N ASN A 69 1.65 13.01 -2.15
CA ASN A 69 0.22 12.96 -1.93
C ASN A 69 -0.11 12.09 -0.73
N PHE A 70 -1.15 12.48 -0.04
CA PHE A 70 -1.78 11.73 1.03
C PHE A 70 -3.22 11.40 0.63
N ARG A 71 -3.60 10.15 0.76
CA ARG A 71 -4.95 9.69 0.42
C ARG A 71 -5.68 9.22 1.67
N VAL A 72 -6.91 9.67 1.83
CA VAL A 72 -7.85 9.17 2.83
C VAL A 72 -8.95 8.43 2.11
N LEU A 73 -9.28 7.23 2.58
CA LEU A 73 -10.30 6.37 2.01
C LEU A 73 -11.28 5.94 3.10
N LEU A 74 -12.55 5.95 2.77
CA LEU A 74 -13.59 5.22 3.49
C LEU A 74 -13.90 3.96 2.68
N VAL A 75 -13.72 2.80 3.31
CA VAL A 75 -13.96 1.50 2.70
C VAL A 75 -15.15 0.87 3.41
N GLU A 76 -16.17 0.51 2.64
CA GLU A 76 -17.35 -0.20 3.13
C GLU A 76 -17.41 -1.58 2.49
N ILE A 77 -17.36 -2.61 3.32
CA ILE A 77 -17.45 -4.00 2.92
C ILE A 77 -18.79 -4.54 3.42
N GLY A 78 -19.69 -4.80 2.49
CA GLY A 78 -21.01 -5.34 2.77
C GLY A 78 -21.08 -6.85 2.55
N ASP A 79 -22.27 -7.41 2.78
CA ASP A 79 -22.56 -8.82 2.51
C ASP A 79 -22.27 -9.19 1.05
N GLN A 80 -21.86 -10.42 0.80
CA GLN A 80 -21.52 -10.96 -0.52
C GLN A 80 -20.37 -10.19 -1.21
N GLN A 81 -19.41 -9.67 -0.42
CA GLN A 81 -18.26 -8.91 -0.92
C GLN A 81 -18.64 -7.66 -1.73
N LYS A 82 -19.80 -7.09 -1.47
CA LYS A 82 -20.14 -5.77 -1.99
C LYS A 82 -19.16 -4.76 -1.42
N PHE A 83 -18.45 -4.11 -2.30
CA PHE A 83 -17.41 -3.16 -1.94
C PHE A 83 -17.78 -1.76 -2.43
N ASN A 84 -17.76 -0.81 -1.50
CA ASN A 84 -17.87 0.61 -1.82
C ASN A 84 -16.65 1.35 -1.28
N MET A 85 -16.18 2.34 -2.01
CA MET A 85 -15.01 3.12 -1.60
C MET A 85 -15.18 4.58 -1.98
N GLU A 86 -15.08 5.44 -0.98
CA GLU A 86 -14.94 6.87 -1.19
C GLU A 86 -13.51 7.28 -0.86
N SER A 87 -12.92 8.16 -1.66
CA SER A 87 -11.55 8.58 -1.44
C SER A 87 -11.32 10.04 -1.74
N LYS A 88 -10.39 10.65 -1.01
CA LYS A 88 -9.91 11.99 -1.26
C LYS A 88 -8.39 12.05 -1.20
N ILE A 89 -7.81 12.73 -2.19
CA ILE A 89 -6.38 12.95 -2.28
C ILE A 89 -6.09 14.37 -1.83
N PHE A 90 -5.11 14.50 -0.93
CA PHE A 90 -4.56 15.76 -0.44
C PHE A 90 -3.12 15.89 -0.90
N ALA A 91 -2.75 17.03 -1.46
CA ALA A 91 -1.35 17.32 -1.75
C ALA A 91 -0.59 17.61 -0.46
N ILE A 92 0.62 17.10 -0.33
CA ILE A 92 1.51 17.44 0.78
C ILE A 92 2.31 18.68 0.38
N PRO A 93 2.15 19.82 1.04
CA PRO A 93 2.92 21.02 0.73
C PRO A 93 4.43 20.79 0.89
N LYS A 94 5.24 21.35 0.01
CA LYS A 94 6.70 21.18 0.07
C LYS A 94 7.29 21.53 1.44
N LYS A 95 6.75 22.55 2.12
CA LYS A 95 7.15 22.92 3.48
C LYS A 95 6.96 21.78 4.46
N ILE A 96 5.86 21.02 4.35
CA ILE A 96 5.57 19.87 5.21
C ILE A 96 6.51 18.71 4.88
N MET A 97 6.76 18.44 3.59
CA MET A 97 7.68 17.37 3.17
C MET A 97 9.12 17.55 3.68
N THR A 98 9.56 18.81 3.86
CA THR A 98 10.91 19.14 4.36
C THR A 98 10.91 19.60 5.82
N GLY A 99 9.75 19.56 6.46
CA GLY A 99 9.55 19.96 7.85
C GLY A 99 9.82 18.84 8.85
N THR A 100 9.28 19.02 10.05
CA THR A 100 9.39 18.04 11.13
C THR A 100 8.32 16.95 11.00
N GLY A 101 8.55 15.81 11.65
CA GLY A 101 7.53 14.76 11.75
C GLY A 101 6.23 15.24 12.39
N ASN A 102 6.31 16.12 13.40
CA ASN A 102 5.12 16.68 14.04
C ASN A 102 4.28 17.50 13.04
N GLU A 103 4.90 18.38 12.27
CA GLU A 103 4.20 19.15 11.23
C GLU A 103 3.53 18.25 10.19
N LEU A 104 4.18 17.14 9.82
CA LEU A 104 3.60 16.16 8.91
C LEU A 104 2.36 15.50 9.51
N PHE A 105 2.44 15.01 10.75
CA PHE A 105 1.32 14.35 11.40
C PHE A 105 0.17 15.30 11.72
N ASP A 106 0.45 16.55 12.08
CA ASP A 106 -0.58 17.60 12.24
C ASP A 106 -1.31 17.85 10.92
N HIS A 107 -0.57 17.94 9.80
CA HIS A 107 -1.18 18.07 8.48
C HIS A 107 -2.04 16.85 8.10
N ILE A 108 -1.60 15.64 8.41
CA ILE A 108 -2.36 14.40 8.20
C ILE A 108 -3.65 14.44 9.01
N ALA A 109 -3.59 14.81 10.30
CA ALA A 109 -4.74 14.92 11.16
C ALA A 109 -5.77 15.94 10.64
N ASP A 110 -5.33 17.08 10.13
CA ASP A 110 -6.18 18.08 9.50
C ASP A 110 -6.88 17.54 8.24
N CYS A 111 -6.16 16.78 7.43
CA CYS A 111 -6.73 16.15 6.23
C CYS A 111 -7.79 15.11 6.58
N ILE A 112 -7.53 14.27 7.59
CA ILE A 112 -8.49 13.29 8.10
C ILE A 112 -9.73 13.99 8.64
N SER A 113 -9.55 15.03 9.46
CA SER A 113 -10.66 15.81 10.03
C SER A 113 -11.57 16.41 8.94
N LYS A 114 -10.97 16.96 7.88
CA LYS A 114 -11.73 17.46 6.73
C LYS A 114 -12.51 16.36 6.03
N PHE A 115 -11.89 15.21 5.81
CA PHE A 115 -12.54 14.06 5.17
C PHE A 115 -13.72 13.55 6.01
N ILE A 116 -13.54 13.41 7.32
CA ILE A 116 -14.59 13.02 8.29
C ILE A 116 -15.75 13.99 8.23
N ALA A 117 -15.48 15.31 8.23
CA ALA A 117 -16.51 16.33 8.17
C ALA A 117 -17.33 16.28 6.88
N GLU A 118 -16.65 16.12 5.75
CA GLU A 118 -17.29 16.07 4.43
C GLU A 118 -18.16 14.82 4.23
N ASN A 119 -17.82 13.71 4.89
CA ASN A 119 -18.54 12.44 4.79
C ASN A 119 -19.51 12.20 5.96
N GLY A 120 -19.67 13.17 6.89
CA GLY A 120 -20.62 13.05 7.98
C GLY A 120 -20.29 11.97 9.02
N LEU A 121 -18.99 11.67 9.23
CA LEU A 121 -18.50 10.56 10.04
C LEU A 121 -18.17 10.96 11.50
N HIS A 122 -18.59 12.13 11.96
CA HIS A 122 -18.19 12.68 13.26
C HIS A 122 -18.54 11.80 14.46
N ASP A 123 -19.63 11.07 14.38
CA ASP A 123 -20.14 10.26 15.48
C ASP A 123 -19.75 8.77 15.36
N GLU A 124 -18.91 8.44 14.38
CA GLU A 124 -18.49 7.06 14.12
C GLU A 124 -17.07 6.79 14.64
N VAL A 125 -16.91 5.64 15.31
CA VAL A 125 -15.61 5.10 15.67
C VAL A 125 -15.25 4.03 14.66
N LEU A 126 -14.34 4.37 13.74
CA LEU A 126 -13.94 3.50 12.63
C LEU A 126 -12.52 2.96 12.87
N PRO A 127 -12.28 1.65 12.61
CA PRO A 127 -10.92 1.14 12.54
C PRO A 127 -10.15 1.87 11.45
N LEU A 128 -8.87 2.18 11.73
CA LEU A 128 -8.00 2.93 10.85
C LEU A 128 -6.79 2.10 10.44
N GLY A 129 -6.61 1.89 9.14
CA GLY A 129 -5.40 1.34 8.55
C GLY A 129 -4.51 2.46 8.01
N PHE A 130 -3.20 2.40 8.26
CA PHE A 130 -2.25 3.39 7.77
C PHE A 130 -1.13 2.71 6.99
N THR A 131 -0.97 3.10 5.74
CA THR A 131 0.16 2.68 4.89
C THR A 131 1.10 3.85 4.67
N PHE A 132 2.38 3.56 4.76
CA PHE A 132 3.45 4.53 4.57
C PHE A 132 4.42 3.99 3.53
N SER A 133 4.34 4.53 2.32
CA SER A 133 5.17 4.10 1.18
C SER A 133 6.57 4.70 1.28
N PHE A 134 7.33 4.26 2.26
CA PHE A 134 8.69 4.71 2.51
C PHE A 134 9.62 3.50 2.65
N PRO A 135 10.84 3.54 2.11
CA PRO A 135 11.82 2.49 2.36
C PRO A 135 12.24 2.51 3.83
N CYS A 136 12.15 1.35 4.48
CA CYS A 136 12.54 1.14 5.88
C CYS A 136 13.97 0.60 5.95
#